data_b205a3824ca0f845ce405e34515459f9
#
_entry.id   b205a3824ca0f845ce405e34515459f9
#
_cell.length_a   1.000
_cell.length_b   1.000
_cell.length_c   1.000
_cell.angle_alpha   90.00
_cell.angle_beta   90.00
_cell.angle_gamma   90.00
#
_symmetry.space_group_name_H-M   'P 1'
#
loop_
_entity.id
_entity.type
_entity.pdbx_description
1 polymer ?
#
loop_
_entity_poly.entity_id
_entity_poly.type
_entity_poly.pdbx_seq_one_letter_code
_entity_poly.pdbx_strand_id
1 'polypeptide(L)'
;IFYPCMTYNIDEQGTENCYNCPVVAYYPEVLHANIRDLNKPEIHFFYDYLGLLHKKKLVKKLQEMFAKAYPDITKDEIRKAVDAAFTAFYDYEAQVKAKGQQIISKAREEHKPIVVLAGRPYHIDPKVNHSIDRLITNMGAALVSEDAVSSHIKTKELNRDLQVLNQWTYHGRLYAAAEYVAQNPDMHLIQLVSFGCGCDAITADECRRLLEERGRIYTQIKIDDIDNLGAAKIRIRSLFSAAQLFDIDNN
;
A
#
# COMPACT_ATOMS: atom_id res chain seq x y z
N ILE A 1 -21.21 -8.88 12.54
CA ILE A 1 -19.82 -8.79 12.05
C ILE A 1 -19.86 -8.34 10.59
N PHE A 2 -19.22 -7.23 10.27
CA PHE A 2 -19.10 -6.72 8.89
C PHE A 2 -17.66 -6.93 8.40
N TYR A 3 -17.47 -7.92 7.51
CA TYR A 3 -16.18 -8.24 6.91
C TYR A 3 -16.37 -8.67 5.47
N PRO A 4 -16.58 -7.72 4.55
CA PRO A 4 -16.90 -8.04 3.15
C PRO A 4 -15.68 -8.53 2.37
N CYS A 5 -15.95 -9.30 1.33
CA CYS A 5 -15.00 -9.69 0.29
C CYS A 5 -14.75 -8.46 -0.62
N MET A 6 -13.59 -7.82 -0.50
CA MET A 6 -13.27 -6.60 -1.23
C MET A 6 -12.55 -6.91 -2.54
N THR A 7 -13.29 -7.06 -3.65
CA THR A 7 -12.71 -7.46 -4.95
C THR A 7 -12.04 -6.30 -5.69
N TYR A 8 -12.70 -5.13 -5.72
CA TYR A 8 -12.21 -3.95 -6.44
C TYR A 8 -11.99 -2.80 -5.48
N ASN A 9 -10.87 -2.13 -5.64
CA ASN A 9 -10.56 -0.91 -4.90
C ASN A 9 -10.97 0.35 -5.68
N ILE A 10 -10.74 1.51 -5.08
CA ILE A 10 -10.84 2.81 -5.74
C ILE A 10 -9.74 2.89 -6.82
N ASP A 11 -10.03 3.53 -7.93
CA ASP A 11 -9.02 3.84 -8.94
C ASP A 11 -8.17 5.03 -8.48
N GLU A 12 -7.06 4.71 -7.84
CA GLU A 12 -6.14 5.74 -7.32
C GLU A 12 -5.06 6.11 -8.33
N GLN A 13 -4.62 5.14 -9.11
CA GLN A 13 -3.41 5.25 -9.93
C GLN A 13 -3.67 4.96 -11.42
N GLY A 14 -4.92 4.81 -11.85
CA GLY A 14 -5.23 4.43 -13.22
C GLY A 14 -4.71 3.05 -13.57
N THR A 15 -4.77 2.10 -12.62
CA THR A 15 -4.48 0.69 -12.87
C THR A 15 -5.54 0.09 -13.80
N GLU A 16 -5.19 -0.95 -14.53
CA GLU A 16 -6.08 -1.50 -15.56
C GLU A 16 -7.38 -2.09 -15.00
N ASN A 17 -7.32 -2.69 -13.80
CA ASN A 17 -8.46 -3.38 -13.21
C ASN A 17 -8.80 -2.96 -11.76
N CYS A 18 -7.95 -2.26 -11.07
CA CYS A 18 -8.14 -1.85 -9.67
C CYS A 18 -8.43 -3.02 -8.72
N TYR A 19 -7.86 -4.20 -8.96
CA TYR A 19 -8.07 -5.36 -8.09
C TYR A 19 -7.40 -5.19 -6.74
N ASN A 20 -8.03 -5.76 -5.72
CA ASN A 20 -7.34 -6.15 -4.49
C ASN A 20 -6.68 -7.52 -4.68
N CYS A 21 -5.69 -7.85 -3.83
CA CYS A 21 -5.09 -9.17 -3.87
C CYS A 21 -6.11 -10.27 -3.51
N PRO A 22 -5.92 -11.51 -3.97
CA PRO A 22 -6.86 -12.61 -3.71
C PRO A 22 -7.19 -12.83 -2.23
N VAL A 23 -6.22 -12.63 -1.33
CA VAL A 23 -6.46 -12.77 0.13
C VAL A 23 -7.47 -11.73 0.62
N VAL A 24 -7.31 -10.46 0.25
CA VAL A 24 -8.27 -9.39 0.62
C VAL A 24 -9.64 -9.66 -0.01
N ALA A 25 -9.65 -10.16 -1.26
CA ALA A 25 -10.90 -10.39 -2.00
C ALA A 25 -11.72 -11.57 -1.47
N TYR A 26 -11.10 -12.63 -0.91
CA TYR A 26 -11.79 -13.87 -0.61
C TYR A 26 -11.66 -14.37 0.84
N TYR A 27 -10.83 -13.75 1.66
CA TYR A 27 -10.57 -14.25 3.01
C TYR A 27 -11.83 -14.34 3.91
N PRO A 28 -12.78 -13.38 3.85
CA PRO A 28 -14.04 -13.49 4.61
C PRO A 28 -14.85 -14.73 4.26
N GLU A 29 -14.88 -15.12 2.99
CA GLU A 29 -15.56 -16.34 2.55
C GLU A 29 -14.86 -17.60 3.06
N VAL A 30 -13.53 -17.61 3.07
CA VAL A 30 -12.74 -18.70 3.68
C VAL A 30 -13.05 -18.83 5.17
N LEU A 31 -13.16 -17.74 5.90
CA LEU A 31 -13.55 -17.75 7.31
C LEU A 31 -14.97 -18.30 7.50
N HIS A 32 -15.94 -17.83 6.71
CA HIS A 32 -17.31 -18.31 6.77
C HIS A 32 -17.40 -19.82 6.51
N ALA A 33 -16.65 -20.33 5.54
CA ALA A 33 -16.65 -21.76 5.19
C ALA A 33 -15.98 -22.64 6.27
N ASN A 34 -15.03 -22.11 7.04
CA ASN A 34 -14.22 -22.91 7.98
C ASN A 34 -14.57 -22.70 9.46
N ILE A 35 -15.18 -21.58 9.83
CA ILE A 35 -15.51 -21.26 11.21
C ILE A 35 -17.02 -21.48 11.43
N ARG A 36 -17.37 -22.61 12.05
CA ARG A 36 -18.77 -22.99 12.29
C ARG A 36 -19.56 -21.95 13.09
N ASP A 37 -18.92 -21.26 14.01
CA ASP A 37 -19.56 -20.25 14.85
C ASP A 37 -20.09 -19.04 14.07
N LEU A 38 -19.50 -18.71 12.93
CA LEU A 38 -19.99 -17.63 12.06
C LEU A 38 -21.33 -17.95 11.38
N ASN A 39 -21.73 -19.25 11.38
CA ASN A 39 -22.99 -19.71 10.80
C ASN A 39 -24.12 -19.86 11.83
N LYS A 40 -23.91 -19.45 13.10
CA LYS A 40 -24.93 -19.50 14.13
C LYS A 40 -26.02 -18.45 13.87
N PRO A 41 -27.33 -18.78 14.14
CA PRO A 41 -28.44 -17.87 13.87
C PRO A 41 -28.36 -16.49 14.55
N GLU A 42 -27.68 -16.43 15.70
CA GLU A 42 -27.48 -15.21 16.48
C GLU A 42 -26.37 -14.31 15.95
N ILE A 43 -25.57 -14.77 14.96
CA ILE A 43 -24.47 -14.01 14.37
C ILE A 43 -24.83 -13.56 12.96
N HIS A 44 -24.97 -12.28 12.77
CA HIS A 44 -25.04 -11.69 11.43
C HIS A 44 -23.62 -11.48 10.90
N PHE A 45 -23.13 -12.35 10.01
CA PHE A 45 -21.85 -12.24 9.35
C PHE A 45 -22.05 -11.78 7.90
N PHE A 46 -21.66 -10.51 7.65
CA PHE A 46 -21.76 -9.90 6.32
C PHE A 46 -20.42 -10.05 5.62
N TYR A 47 -20.36 -10.92 4.62
CA TYR A 47 -19.15 -11.24 3.84
C TYR A 47 -19.35 -11.14 2.32
N ASP A 48 -20.41 -10.50 1.90
CA ASP A 48 -20.72 -10.28 0.49
C ASP A 48 -19.57 -9.61 -0.27
N TYR A 49 -19.56 -9.82 -1.59
CA TYR A 49 -18.59 -9.23 -2.49
C TYR A 49 -18.92 -7.76 -2.75
N LEU A 50 -18.06 -6.87 -2.29
CA LEU A 50 -18.15 -5.44 -2.50
C LEU A 50 -16.99 -4.95 -3.37
N GLY A 51 -17.24 -3.86 -4.11
CA GLY A 51 -16.22 -3.16 -4.88
C GLY A 51 -16.36 -1.65 -4.70
N LEU A 52 -15.25 -0.97 -4.48
CA LEU A 52 -15.22 0.48 -4.26
C LEU A 52 -15.16 1.27 -5.57
N LEU A 53 -14.83 0.64 -6.69
CA LEU A 53 -14.64 1.30 -7.99
C LEU A 53 -15.89 2.03 -8.49
N HIS A 54 -17.09 1.50 -8.20
CA HIS A 54 -18.36 2.05 -8.67
C HIS A 54 -19.32 2.34 -7.52
N LYS A 55 -19.34 3.58 -7.04
CA LYS A 55 -20.12 4.04 -5.90
C LYS A 55 -21.62 3.67 -5.96
N LYS A 56 -22.24 3.80 -7.13
CA LYS A 56 -23.66 3.43 -7.32
C LYS A 56 -23.90 1.92 -7.13
N LYS A 57 -23.00 1.09 -7.61
CA LYS A 57 -23.07 -0.37 -7.43
C LYS A 57 -22.85 -0.75 -5.98
N LEU A 58 -21.91 -0.09 -5.29
CA LEU A 58 -21.66 -0.28 -3.87
C LEU A 58 -22.91 0.00 -3.03
N VAL A 59 -23.57 1.15 -3.23
CA VAL A 59 -24.83 1.49 -2.53
C VAL A 59 -25.90 0.43 -2.73
N LYS A 60 -26.09 -0.06 -3.97
CA LYS A 60 -27.05 -1.12 -4.27
C LYS A 60 -26.72 -2.41 -3.54
N LYS A 61 -25.46 -2.82 -3.56
CA LYS A 61 -24.96 -4.04 -2.90
C LYS A 61 -25.13 -3.97 -1.38
N LEU A 62 -24.78 -2.85 -0.76
CA LEU A 62 -24.95 -2.64 0.68
C LEU A 62 -26.45 -2.69 1.06
N GLN A 63 -27.35 -2.13 0.23
CA GLN A 63 -28.79 -2.20 0.46
C GLN A 63 -29.28 -3.67 0.41
N GLU A 64 -28.87 -4.44 -0.60
CA GLU A 64 -29.20 -5.87 -0.72
C GLU A 64 -28.70 -6.66 0.48
N MET A 65 -27.47 -6.41 0.91
CA MET A 65 -26.82 -7.09 2.02
C MET A 65 -27.50 -6.83 3.37
N PHE A 66 -27.88 -5.58 3.65
CA PHE A 66 -28.50 -5.22 4.92
C PHE A 66 -30.01 -5.45 4.98
N ALA A 67 -30.70 -5.61 3.83
CA ALA A 67 -32.16 -5.67 3.76
C ALA A 67 -32.78 -6.73 4.67
N LYS A 68 -32.12 -7.89 4.84
CA LYS A 68 -32.63 -8.99 5.67
C LYS A 68 -32.45 -8.75 7.18
N ALA A 69 -31.31 -8.20 7.58
CA ALA A 69 -30.98 -8.01 8.98
C ALA A 69 -31.45 -6.65 9.52
N TYR A 70 -31.55 -5.64 8.67
CA TYR A 70 -31.87 -4.27 9.01
C TYR A 70 -32.85 -3.68 7.97
N PRO A 71 -34.13 -4.13 7.91
CA PRO A 71 -35.09 -3.70 6.89
C PRO A 71 -35.46 -2.22 6.95
N ASP A 72 -35.26 -1.57 8.10
CA ASP A 72 -35.60 -0.16 8.32
C ASP A 72 -34.55 0.81 7.73
N ILE A 73 -33.35 0.30 7.36
CA ILE A 73 -32.31 1.13 6.76
C ILE A 73 -32.68 1.49 5.32
N THR A 74 -32.89 2.75 5.08
CA THR A 74 -33.27 3.27 3.75
C THR A 74 -32.07 3.34 2.80
N LYS A 75 -32.35 3.26 1.50
CA LYS A 75 -31.34 3.47 0.46
C LYS A 75 -30.66 4.85 0.56
N ASP A 76 -31.41 5.87 0.99
CA ASP A 76 -30.87 7.21 1.15
C ASP A 76 -29.86 7.32 2.27
N GLU A 77 -30.11 6.65 3.39
CA GLU A 77 -29.15 6.56 4.50
C GLU A 77 -27.87 5.83 4.08
N ILE A 78 -27.98 4.71 3.37
CA ILE A 78 -26.82 3.99 2.82
C ILE A 78 -26.02 4.88 1.87
N ARG A 79 -26.71 5.63 0.98
CA ARG A 79 -26.04 6.55 0.05
C ARG A 79 -25.28 7.63 0.81
N LYS A 80 -25.89 8.26 1.81
CA LYS A 80 -25.26 9.30 2.64
C LYS A 80 -24.05 8.73 3.41
N ALA A 81 -24.16 7.52 3.96
CA ALA A 81 -23.06 6.84 4.65
C ALA A 81 -21.88 6.55 3.70
N VAL A 82 -22.18 6.05 2.50
CA VAL A 82 -21.16 5.82 1.45
C VAL A 82 -20.51 7.14 1.03
N ASP A 83 -21.29 8.21 0.84
CA ASP A 83 -20.76 9.54 0.48
C ASP A 83 -19.83 10.07 1.57
N ALA A 84 -20.22 9.95 2.84
CA ALA A 84 -19.41 10.36 3.99
C ALA A 84 -18.11 9.54 4.09
N ALA A 85 -18.19 8.22 3.88
CA ALA A 85 -17.03 7.34 3.90
C ALA A 85 -16.00 7.67 2.79
N PHE A 86 -16.45 7.94 1.57
CA PHE A 86 -15.56 8.36 0.49
C PHE A 86 -14.94 9.72 0.76
N THR A 87 -15.68 10.67 1.32
CA THR A 87 -15.13 11.97 1.71
C THR A 87 -14.03 11.80 2.75
N ALA A 88 -14.30 11.05 3.82
CA ALA A 88 -13.30 10.78 4.87
C ALA A 88 -12.05 10.06 4.32
N PHE A 89 -12.23 9.14 3.38
CA PHE A 89 -11.12 8.44 2.74
C PHE A 89 -10.23 9.41 1.93
N TYR A 90 -10.82 10.25 1.08
CA TYR A 90 -10.04 11.22 0.30
C TYR A 90 -9.39 12.31 1.16
N ASP A 91 -10.05 12.73 2.24
CA ASP A 91 -9.48 13.67 3.21
C ASP A 91 -8.26 13.05 3.92
N TYR A 92 -8.35 11.77 4.30
CA TYR A 92 -7.22 11.03 4.86
C TYR A 92 -6.04 10.96 3.89
N GLU A 93 -6.28 10.55 2.63
CA GLU A 93 -5.23 10.49 1.61
C GLU A 93 -4.57 11.87 1.39
N ALA A 94 -5.37 12.94 1.33
CA ALA A 94 -4.86 14.29 1.18
C ALA A 94 -3.96 14.69 2.35
N GLN A 95 -4.33 14.32 3.58
CA GLN A 95 -3.52 14.57 4.78
C GLN A 95 -2.20 13.78 4.75
N VAL A 96 -2.23 12.51 4.35
CA VAL A 96 -1.00 11.68 4.21
C VAL A 96 -0.04 12.31 3.20
N LYS A 97 -0.54 12.68 2.03
CA LYS A 97 0.24 13.35 0.98
C LYS A 97 0.84 14.68 1.45
N ALA A 98 0.03 15.52 2.09
CA ALA A 98 0.49 16.80 2.64
C ALA A 98 1.55 16.61 3.72
N LYS A 99 1.36 15.63 4.61
CA LYS A 99 2.33 15.33 5.66
C LYS A 99 3.63 14.76 5.08
N GLY A 100 3.53 13.87 4.11
CA GLY A 100 4.70 13.34 3.39
C GLY A 100 5.51 14.45 2.73
N GLN A 101 4.84 15.38 2.04
CA GLN A 101 5.51 16.52 1.41
C GLN A 101 6.21 17.44 2.44
N GLN A 102 5.60 17.69 3.60
CA GLN A 102 6.23 18.44 4.69
C GLN A 102 7.51 17.74 5.19
N ILE A 103 7.47 16.40 5.37
CA ILE A 103 8.62 15.61 5.81
C ILE A 103 9.74 15.68 4.76
N ILE A 104 9.42 15.51 3.48
CA ILE A 104 10.37 15.56 2.37
C ILE A 104 11.03 16.93 2.30
N SER A 105 10.24 18.02 2.33
CA SER A 105 10.78 19.40 2.26
C SER A 105 11.73 19.67 3.43
N LYS A 106 11.31 19.31 4.64
CA LYS A 106 12.16 19.49 5.84
C LYS A 106 13.45 18.65 5.77
N ALA A 107 13.37 17.43 5.29
CA ALA A 107 14.55 16.57 5.14
C ALA A 107 15.55 17.15 4.14
N ARG A 108 15.08 17.73 3.03
CA ARG A 108 15.91 18.43 2.04
C ARG A 108 16.59 19.65 2.64
N GLU A 109 15.87 20.46 3.42
CA GLU A 109 16.44 21.60 4.15
C GLU A 109 17.52 21.16 5.16
N GLU A 110 17.34 20.03 5.81
CA GLU A 110 18.25 19.46 6.80
C GLU A 110 19.35 18.56 6.18
N HIS A 111 19.38 18.41 4.86
CA HIS A 111 20.30 17.52 4.13
C HIS A 111 20.29 16.08 4.65
N LYS A 112 19.11 15.58 5.05
CA LYS A 112 18.92 14.21 5.51
C LYS A 112 18.55 13.27 4.36
N PRO A 113 19.05 12.04 4.33
CA PRO A 113 18.59 11.05 3.39
C PRO A 113 17.09 10.79 3.59
N ILE A 114 16.37 10.59 2.50
CA ILE A 114 14.92 10.33 2.51
C ILE A 114 14.68 8.89 2.10
N VAL A 115 13.98 8.14 2.93
CA VAL A 115 13.58 6.76 2.65
C VAL A 115 12.08 6.71 2.41
N VAL A 116 11.69 6.11 1.28
CA VAL A 116 10.33 5.70 0.99
C VAL A 116 10.18 4.24 1.42
N LEU A 117 9.39 4.00 2.47
CA LEU A 117 9.05 2.65 2.93
C LEU A 117 7.87 2.16 2.11
N ALA A 118 8.15 1.23 1.20
CA ALA A 118 7.19 0.66 0.29
C ALA A 118 6.73 -0.71 0.78
N GLY A 119 5.45 -1.05 0.56
CA GLY A 119 4.90 -2.32 0.96
C GLY A 119 3.38 -2.34 0.84
N ARG A 120 2.76 -3.28 1.54
CA ARG A 120 1.31 -3.32 1.67
C ARG A 120 0.86 -2.31 2.72
N PRO A 121 -0.38 -1.82 2.68
CA PRO A 121 -0.87 -0.83 3.65
C PRO A 121 -0.64 -1.21 5.12
N TYR A 122 -0.71 -2.50 5.47
CA TYR A 122 -0.47 -2.97 6.82
C TYR A 122 1.02 -3.02 7.23
N HIS A 123 1.97 -2.88 6.30
CA HIS A 123 3.40 -2.85 6.60
C HIS A 123 3.85 -1.56 7.31
N ILE A 124 3.01 -0.52 7.35
CA ILE A 124 3.29 0.69 8.13
C ILE A 124 3.07 0.51 9.63
N ASP A 125 2.34 -0.54 10.06
CA ASP A 125 2.14 -0.83 11.48
C ASP A 125 3.46 -1.28 12.12
N PRO A 126 3.92 -0.63 13.22
CA PRO A 126 5.21 -0.94 13.86
C PRO A 126 5.33 -2.37 14.39
N LYS A 127 4.21 -3.03 14.71
CA LYS A 127 4.21 -4.44 15.13
C LYS A 127 4.40 -5.37 13.93
N VAL A 128 3.79 -5.02 12.80
CA VAL A 128 3.91 -5.80 11.56
C VAL A 128 5.29 -5.64 10.93
N ASN A 129 5.85 -4.43 10.92
CA ASN A 129 7.18 -4.16 10.38
C ASN A 129 8.32 -4.37 11.38
N HIS A 130 8.03 -4.91 12.57
CA HIS A 130 9.02 -5.17 13.63
C HIS A 130 9.84 -3.94 14.02
N SER A 131 9.26 -2.74 13.96
CA SER A 131 9.91 -1.44 14.21
C SER A 131 11.05 -1.11 13.24
N ILE A 132 11.02 -1.59 12.01
CA ILE A 132 11.97 -1.20 10.95
C ILE A 132 11.85 0.30 10.66
N ASP A 133 10.65 0.89 10.75
CA ASP A 133 10.42 2.33 10.69
C ASP A 133 11.30 3.11 11.68
N ARG A 134 11.34 2.67 12.94
CA ARG A 134 12.20 3.26 13.98
C ARG A 134 13.69 3.00 13.71
N LEU A 135 14.01 1.82 13.19
CA LEU A 135 15.40 1.50 12.84
C LEU A 135 15.94 2.46 11.77
N ILE A 136 15.15 2.76 10.73
CA ILE A 136 15.51 3.69 9.66
C ILE A 136 15.66 5.12 10.21
N THR A 137 14.69 5.60 10.99
CA THR A 137 14.72 6.97 11.54
C THR A 137 15.83 7.15 12.57
N ASN A 138 16.16 6.14 13.38
CA ASN A 138 17.29 6.17 14.31
C ASN A 138 18.66 6.19 13.61
N MET A 139 18.73 5.84 12.32
CA MET A 139 19.92 6.01 11.49
C MET A 139 20.04 7.41 10.86
N GLY A 140 19.13 8.33 11.21
CA GLY A 140 19.18 9.72 10.78
C GLY A 140 18.40 10.02 9.50
N ALA A 141 17.74 9.05 8.88
CA ALA A 141 16.94 9.28 7.68
C ALA A 141 15.53 9.80 8.02
N ALA A 142 14.99 10.64 7.12
CA ALA A 142 13.57 10.93 7.08
C ALA A 142 12.82 9.76 6.42
N LEU A 143 11.62 9.46 6.90
CA LEU A 143 10.82 8.33 6.45
C LEU A 143 9.44 8.78 6.01
N VAL A 144 9.03 8.32 4.83
CA VAL A 144 7.67 8.46 4.29
C VAL A 144 7.19 7.12 3.73
N SER A 145 5.89 6.91 3.68
CA SER A 145 5.28 5.74 3.05
C SER A 145 5.06 5.93 1.55
N GLU A 146 4.83 4.84 0.82
CA GLU A 146 4.63 4.88 -0.64
C GLU A 146 3.40 5.71 -1.05
N ASP A 147 2.33 5.71 -0.25
CA ASP A 147 1.10 6.47 -0.52
C ASP A 147 1.29 7.99 -0.41
N ALA A 148 2.32 8.43 0.31
CA ALA A 148 2.68 9.84 0.37
C ALA A 148 3.29 10.38 -0.94
N VAL A 149 3.86 9.49 -1.78
CA VAL A 149 4.62 9.88 -2.98
C VAL A 149 4.06 9.32 -4.29
N SER A 150 3.35 8.21 -4.27
CA SER A 150 2.89 7.50 -5.47
C SER A 150 2.05 8.36 -6.42
N SER A 151 1.24 9.26 -5.88
CA SER A 151 0.37 10.14 -6.67
C SER A 151 1.11 11.21 -7.48
N HIS A 152 2.41 11.39 -7.28
CA HIS A 152 3.22 12.28 -8.12
C HIS A 152 3.54 11.69 -9.50
N ILE A 153 3.38 10.38 -9.66
CA ILE A 153 3.58 9.69 -10.94
C ILE A 153 2.23 9.39 -11.59
N LYS A 154 2.08 9.77 -12.85
CA LYS A 154 0.90 9.43 -13.64
C LYS A 154 1.01 8.00 -14.15
N THR A 155 0.19 7.13 -13.61
CA THR A 155 0.23 5.69 -13.90
C THR A 155 0.03 5.35 -15.37
N LYS A 156 -0.74 6.14 -16.13
CA LYS A 156 -0.91 5.94 -17.59
C LYS A 156 0.42 6.09 -18.35
N GLU A 157 1.30 6.96 -17.89
CA GLU A 157 2.64 7.12 -18.47
C GLU A 157 3.52 5.95 -18.03
N LEU A 158 3.50 5.61 -16.74
CA LEU A 158 4.23 4.49 -16.17
C LEU A 158 3.83 3.14 -16.78
N ASN A 159 2.54 2.90 -17.02
CA ASN A 159 2.06 1.63 -17.58
C ASN A 159 2.65 1.31 -18.96
N ARG A 160 3.16 2.29 -19.71
CA ARG A 160 3.85 2.05 -20.99
C ARG A 160 5.24 1.45 -20.80
N ASP A 161 5.87 1.71 -19.67
CA ASP A 161 7.24 1.29 -19.36
C ASP A 161 7.26 0.00 -18.51
N LEU A 162 6.13 -0.38 -17.91
CA LEU A 162 6.03 -1.61 -17.13
C LEU A 162 6.09 -2.85 -18.03
N GLN A 163 6.87 -3.85 -17.60
CA GLN A 163 6.93 -5.16 -18.26
C GLN A 163 5.84 -6.11 -17.76
N VAL A 164 5.03 -5.68 -16.82
CA VAL A 164 3.94 -6.43 -16.22
C VAL A 164 2.62 -5.68 -16.34
N LEU A 165 1.51 -6.43 -16.34
CA LEU A 165 0.19 -5.83 -16.34
C LEU A 165 -0.12 -5.21 -14.97
N ASN A 166 -0.35 -3.90 -14.94
CA ASN A 166 -0.66 -3.16 -13.72
C ASN A 166 -2.14 -3.27 -13.36
N GLN A 167 -2.54 -4.37 -12.75
CA GLN A 167 -3.95 -4.66 -12.49
C GLN A 167 -4.38 -4.56 -11.01
N TRP A 168 -3.44 -4.42 -10.08
CA TRP A 168 -3.73 -4.34 -8.65
C TRP A 168 -3.43 -2.96 -8.10
N THR A 169 -4.38 -2.37 -7.36
CA THR A 169 -4.27 -0.98 -6.86
C THR A 169 -3.02 -0.77 -6.02
N TYR A 170 -2.77 -1.60 -5.01
CA TYR A 170 -1.62 -1.40 -4.13
C TYR A 170 -0.27 -1.72 -4.77
N HIS A 171 -0.22 -2.62 -5.76
CA HIS A 171 0.99 -2.87 -6.53
C HIS A 171 1.28 -1.69 -7.48
N GLY A 172 0.25 -1.10 -8.06
CA GLY A 172 0.37 0.14 -8.84
C GLY A 172 0.98 1.29 -8.04
N ARG A 173 0.65 1.40 -6.73
CA ARG A 173 1.31 2.37 -5.84
C ARG A 173 2.81 2.10 -5.69
N LEU A 174 3.20 0.82 -5.57
CA LEU A 174 4.62 0.45 -5.43
C LEU A 174 5.42 0.80 -6.67
N TYR A 175 4.88 0.52 -7.86
CA TYR A 175 5.52 0.91 -9.11
C TYR A 175 5.66 2.44 -9.21
N ALA A 176 4.61 3.18 -8.88
CA ALA A 176 4.65 4.64 -8.90
C ALA A 176 5.64 5.20 -7.87
N ALA A 177 5.72 4.62 -6.68
CA ALA A 177 6.71 5.02 -5.67
C ALA A 177 8.14 4.71 -6.11
N ALA A 178 8.39 3.54 -6.73
CA ALA A 178 9.69 3.18 -7.28
C ALA A 178 10.12 4.16 -8.38
N GLU A 179 9.21 4.49 -9.30
CA GLU A 179 9.47 5.48 -10.36
C GLU A 179 9.73 6.87 -9.78
N TYR A 180 8.98 7.29 -8.77
CA TYR A 180 9.21 8.58 -8.11
C TYR A 180 10.59 8.64 -7.46
N VAL A 181 11.00 7.59 -6.73
CA VAL A 181 12.34 7.49 -6.14
C VAL A 181 13.42 7.46 -7.21
N ALA A 182 13.19 6.76 -8.32
CA ALA A 182 14.14 6.70 -9.44
C ALA A 182 14.43 8.09 -10.04
N GLN A 183 13.43 8.98 -10.04
CA GLN A 183 13.55 10.37 -10.53
C GLN A 183 14.13 11.34 -9.50
N ASN A 184 14.24 10.95 -8.21
CA ASN A 184 14.72 11.83 -7.12
C ASN A 184 16.00 11.26 -6.49
N PRO A 185 17.19 11.84 -6.81
CA PRO A 185 18.49 11.31 -6.37
C PRO A 185 18.67 11.27 -4.85
N ASP A 186 18.03 12.16 -4.13
CA ASP A 186 18.05 12.29 -2.67
C ASP A 186 17.17 11.28 -1.93
N MET A 187 16.47 10.41 -2.67
CA MET A 187 15.55 9.43 -2.12
C MET A 187 16.00 7.99 -2.33
N HIS A 188 15.61 7.12 -1.41
CA HIS A 188 15.90 5.68 -1.45
C HIS A 188 14.64 4.90 -1.17
N LEU A 189 14.47 3.74 -1.85
CA LEU A 189 13.34 2.84 -1.63
C LEU A 189 13.77 1.64 -0.77
N ILE A 190 13.00 1.38 0.27
CA ILE A 190 13.06 0.12 1.02
C ILE A 190 11.70 -0.55 0.89
N GLN A 191 11.65 -1.71 0.22
CA GLN A 191 10.42 -2.47 0.07
C GLN A 191 10.34 -3.58 1.12
N LEU A 192 9.27 -3.56 1.91
CA LEU A 192 8.92 -4.65 2.81
C LEU A 192 8.11 -5.70 2.05
N VAL A 193 8.49 -6.96 2.21
CA VAL A 193 7.77 -8.10 1.65
C VAL A 193 7.49 -9.11 2.74
N SER A 194 6.34 -9.78 2.64
CA SER A 194 5.91 -10.80 3.58
C SER A 194 5.33 -12.00 2.86
N PHE A 195 5.40 -13.15 3.51
CA PHE A 195 4.94 -14.44 2.99
C PHE A 195 5.65 -14.87 1.69
N GLY A 196 5.32 -16.03 1.19
CA GLY A 196 5.69 -16.48 -0.15
C GLY A 196 4.69 -15.98 -1.19
N CYS A 197 4.35 -14.68 -1.18
CA CYS A 197 3.32 -14.12 -2.06
C CYS A 197 3.83 -13.96 -3.49
N GLY A 198 3.19 -14.63 -4.46
CA GLY A 198 3.55 -14.51 -5.88
C GLY A 198 3.36 -13.08 -6.41
N CYS A 199 2.37 -12.33 -5.93
CA CYS A 199 2.20 -10.93 -6.31
C CYS A 199 3.38 -10.07 -5.84
N ASP A 200 3.92 -10.32 -4.64
CA ASP A 200 5.11 -9.60 -4.16
C ASP A 200 6.36 -9.93 -4.97
N ALA A 201 6.50 -11.18 -5.43
CA ALA A 201 7.62 -11.56 -6.28
C ALA A 201 7.63 -10.75 -7.58
N ILE A 202 6.49 -10.69 -8.28
CA ILE A 202 6.34 -9.91 -9.52
C ILE A 202 6.58 -8.41 -9.25
N THR A 203 5.98 -7.88 -8.18
CA THR A 203 6.10 -6.45 -7.85
C THR A 203 7.52 -6.07 -7.45
N ALA A 204 8.20 -6.93 -6.70
CA ALA A 204 9.58 -6.70 -6.26
C ALA A 204 10.54 -6.66 -7.45
N ASP A 205 10.37 -7.58 -8.41
CA ASP A 205 11.21 -7.61 -9.61
C ASP A 205 11.00 -6.38 -10.49
N GLU A 206 9.76 -5.94 -10.66
CA GLU A 206 9.46 -4.75 -11.46
C GLU A 206 9.93 -3.45 -10.77
N CYS A 207 9.73 -3.31 -9.45
CA CYS A 207 10.27 -2.17 -8.70
C CYS A 207 11.80 -2.12 -8.75
N ARG A 208 12.47 -3.30 -8.68
CA ARG A 208 13.92 -3.41 -8.85
C ARG A 208 14.33 -2.91 -10.21
N ARG A 209 13.70 -3.39 -11.29
CA ARG A 209 13.99 -2.98 -12.66
C ARG A 209 13.88 -1.46 -12.84
N LEU A 210 12.76 -0.85 -12.40
CA LEU A 210 12.54 0.59 -12.49
C LEU A 210 13.64 1.41 -11.82
N LEU A 211 14.17 0.94 -10.69
CA LEU A 211 15.25 1.60 -9.96
C LEU A 211 16.62 1.36 -10.61
N GLU A 212 16.95 0.09 -10.89
CA GLU A 212 18.28 -0.30 -11.39
C GLU A 212 18.56 0.22 -12.81
N GLU A 213 17.55 0.33 -13.69
CA GLU A 213 17.68 0.95 -15.00
C GLU A 213 18.07 2.44 -14.94
N ARG A 214 17.82 3.10 -13.79
CA ARG A 214 18.26 4.48 -13.54
C ARG A 214 19.45 4.57 -12.57
N GLY A 215 20.18 3.46 -12.40
CA GLY A 215 21.37 3.40 -11.54
C GLY A 215 21.06 3.54 -10.04
N ARG A 216 19.80 3.27 -9.62
CA ARG A 216 19.37 3.37 -8.22
C ARG A 216 19.40 2.00 -7.55
N ILE A 217 19.69 1.99 -6.25
CA ILE A 217 19.76 0.75 -5.47
C ILE A 217 18.35 0.35 -5.04
N TYR A 218 17.98 -0.89 -5.33
CA TYR A 218 16.79 -1.52 -4.78
C TYR A 218 17.11 -2.28 -3.50
N THR A 219 16.36 -2.00 -2.43
CA THR A 219 16.51 -2.67 -1.14
C THR A 219 15.21 -3.35 -0.73
N GLN A 220 15.26 -4.66 -0.55
CA GLN A 220 14.13 -5.48 -0.11
C GLN A 220 14.41 -6.07 1.27
N ILE A 221 13.43 -5.99 2.17
CA ILE A 221 13.48 -6.61 3.50
C ILE A 221 12.28 -7.54 3.66
N LYS A 222 12.56 -8.82 3.87
CA LYS A 222 11.55 -9.82 4.21
C LYS A 222 11.28 -9.77 5.72
N ILE A 223 9.99 -9.69 6.12
CA ILE A 223 9.58 -9.44 7.51
C ILE A 223 8.86 -10.61 8.19
N ASP A 224 8.70 -11.77 7.54
CA ASP A 224 7.88 -12.88 8.05
C ASP A 224 8.44 -13.54 9.31
N ASP A 225 9.73 -13.80 9.30
CA ASP A 225 10.42 -14.59 10.33
C ASP A 225 11.56 -13.78 10.95
N ILE A 226 11.24 -12.56 11.39
CA ILE A 226 12.24 -11.71 12.04
C ILE A 226 12.32 -12.05 13.53
N ASP A 227 13.21 -12.96 13.90
CA ASP A 227 13.60 -13.20 15.30
C ASP A 227 14.48 -12.07 15.85
N ASN A 228 15.25 -11.42 14.97
CA ASN A 228 16.04 -10.24 15.31
C ASN A 228 16.25 -9.33 14.09
N LEU A 229 16.44 -8.04 14.35
CA LEU A 229 16.63 -7.02 13.32
C LEU A 229 18.06 -6.96 12.74
N GLY A 230 18.94 -7.89 13.06
CA GLY A 230 20.34 -7.85 12.62
C GLY A 230 20.50 -7.79 11.11
N ALA A 231 19.82 -8.67 10.38
CA ALA A 231 19.87 -8.72 8.92
C ALA A 231 19.25 -7.46 8.29
N ALA A 232 18.12 -6.98 8.79
CA ALA A 232 17.49 -5.74 8.35
C ALA A 232 18.42 -4.54 8.57
N LYS A 233 19.04 -4.45 9.74
CA LYS A 233 20.00 -3.40 10.08
C LYS A 233 21.23 -3.39 9.15
N ILE A 234 21.77 -4.55 8.80
CA ILE A 234 22.89 -4.66 7.86
C ILE A 234 22.45 -4.16 6.47
N ARG A 235 21.30 -4.59 5.97
CA ARG A 235 20.79 -4.17 4.65
C ARG A 235 20.57 -2.66 4.56
N ILE A 236 19.97 -2.05 5.59
CA ILE A 236 19.73 -0.60 5.64
C ILE A 236 21.07 0.16 5.70
N ARG A 237 22.02 -0.29 6.51
CA ARG A 237 23.37 0.29 6.57
C ARG A 237 24.09 0.19 5.23
N SER A 238 24.01 -0.95 4.56
CA SER A 238 24.61 -1.14 3.23
C SER A 238 24.00 -0.20 2.20
N LEU A 239 22.68 0.00 2.23
CA LEU A 239 22.02 0.99 1.37
C LEU A 239 22.58 2.38 1.60
N PHE A 240 22.67 2.84 2.86
CA PHE A 240 23.16 4.19 3.19
C PHE A 240 24.63 4.38 2.84
N SER A 241 25.46 3.36 3.09
CA SER A 241 26.88 3.42 2.72
C SER A 241 27.08 3.48 1.21
N ALA A 242 26.35 2.66 0.46
CA ALA A 242 26.42 2.67 -1.00
C ALA A 242 25.89 3.98 -1.61
N ALA A 243 24.79 4.54 -1.05
CA ALA A 243 24.26 5.81 -1.48
C ALA A 243 25.25 6.98 -1.24
N GLN A 244 25.97 6.97 -0.13
CA GLN A 244 27.01 7.98 0.16
C GLN A 244 28.20 7.88 -0.81
N LEU A 245 28.61 6.67 -1.23
CA LEU A 245 29.67 6.47 -2.22
C LEU A 245 29.26 6.95 -3.61
N PHE A 246 28.01 6.78 -4.00
CA PHE A 246 27.49 7.31 -5.28
C PHE A 246 27.41 8.84 -5.29
N ASP A 247 27.11 9.50 -4.17
CA ASP A 247 27.07 10.96 -4.07
C ASP A 247 28.49 11.59 -4.11
N ILE A 248 29.54 10.85 -3.73
CA ILE A 248 30.93 11.31 -3.80
C ILE A 248 31.46 11.31 -5.23
N ASP A 249 31.06 10.37 -6.07
CA ASP A 249 31.55 10.24 -7.45
C ASP A 249 30.78 11.15 -8.45
N ASN A 250 29.65 11.73 -8.05
CA ASN A 250 28.83 12.61 -8.89
C ASN A 250 28.96 14.12 -8.57
N ASN A 251 29.84 14.52 -7.64
CA ASN A 251 30.24 15.89 -7.35
C ASN A 251 31.69 16.13 -7.84
#